data_e4d124122b4bd32c6104076b3c85a5e8
#
_entry.id   e4d124122b4bd32c6104076b3c85a5e8
#
_cell.length_a   1.000
_cell.length_b   1.000
_cell.length_c   1.000
_cell.angle_alpha   90.00
_cell.angle_beta   90.00
_cell.angle_gamma   90.00
#
_symmetry.space_group_name_H-M   'P 1'
#
loop_
_entity.id
_entity.type
_entity.pdbx_description
1 polymer ?
#
loop_
_entity_poly.entity_id
_entity_poly.type
_entity_poly.pdbx_seq_one_letter_code
_entity_poly.pdbx_strand_id
1 'polypeptide(L)'
;EQTGVLFKPDHNDAKFPEIDPDVNIDDAEAAVNQLMEVVCDFPFETPEHRSAWLAGLLTPLARFAFTGPSPLFLIDANTRGAGKGLLAQTIGRIVLGREMPVSSYAHESEEMRKKITAIAIAGDRMLLFDNLDGAFGNDALDRALTSTRWKDRLLGKSEEIELPLIPTWFATGNNVQVAADTTR
;
A
#
# COMPACT_ATOMS: atom_id res chain seq x y z
N GLU A 1 20.54 9.18 16.63
CA GLU A 1 20.61 9.28 15.16
C GLU A 1 19.42 10.08 14.68
N GLN A 2 19.67 11.17 13.95
CA GLN A 2 18.58 11.97 13.39
C GLN A 2 18.04 11.23 12.15
N THR A 3 16.85 10.69 12.24
CA THR A 3 16.20 9.94 11.14
C THR A 3 15.77 10.84 9.97
N GLY A 4 15.87 12.16 10.10
CA GLY A 4 15.38 13.12 9.10
C GLY A 4 13.85 13.17 8.97
N VAL A 5 13.12 12.42 9.78
CA VAL A 5 11.65 12.42 9.79
C VAL A 5 11.17 13.48 10.78
N LEU A 6 10.52 14.52 10.29
CA LEU A 6 9.86 15.52 11.11
C LEU A 6 8.39 15.14 11.30
N PHE A 7 8.03 14.72 12.50
CA PHE A 7 6.63 14.55 12.87
C PHE A 7 6.05 15.91 13.27
N LYS A 8 5.10 16.43 12.50
CA LYS A 8 4.32 17.61 12.83
C LYS A 8 2.87 17.18 13.05
N PRO A 9 2.41 17.05 14.29
CA PRO A 9 1.01 16.73 14.54
C PRO A 9 0.12 17.85 13.99
N ASP A 10 -0.94 17.46 13.28
CA ASP A 10 -1.96 18.41 12.86
C ASP A 10 -2.73 18.88 14.10
N HIS A 11 -3.03 20.17 14.16
CA HIS A 11 -3.37 20.91 15.38
C HIS A 11 -4.78 20.61 15.93
N ASN A 12 -5.11 19.39 16.20
CA ASN A 12 -6.27 19.09 17.02
C ASN A 12 -5.82 18.23 18.19
N ASP A 13 -5.67 18.84 19.36
CA ASP A 13 -5.60 18.31 20.74
C ASP A 13 -5.49 16.78 20.97
N ALA A 14 -5.10 16.02 19.96
CA ALA A 14 -4.85 14.60 20.07
C ALA A 14 -3.58 14.41 20.90
N LYS A 15 -3.76 14.10 22.16
CA LYS A 15 -2.68 13.63 23.02
C LYS A 15 -2.27 12.25 22.50
N PHE A 16 -1.14 12.18 21.85
CA PHE A 16 -0.51 10.90 21.58
C PHE A 16 -0.09 10.29 22.93
N PRO A 17 -0.38 9.01 23.16
CA PRO A 17 0.11 8.34 24.35
C PRO A 17 1.63 8.36 24.35
N GLU A 18 2.22 8.55 25.53
CA GLU A 18 3.66 8.38 25.68
C GLU A 18 4.01 6.92 25.38
N ILE A 19 5.03 6.73 24.56
CA ILE A 19 5.55 5.39 24.27
C ILE A 19 6.44 4.98 25.43
N ASP A 20 6.09 3.89 26.11
CA ASP A 20 6.93 3.30 27.13
C ASP A 20 8.27 2.89 26.51
N PRO A 21 9.42 3.37 27.03
CA PRO A 21 10.72 2.96 26.51
C PRO A 21 11.06 1.48 26.78
N ASP A 22 10.37 0.85 27.72
CA ASP A 22 10.62 -0.51 28.17
C ASP A 22 9.61 -1.53 27.57
N VAL A 23 9.01 -1.20 26.39
CA VAL A 23 8.10 -2.14 25.68
C VAL A 23 8.72 -3.50 25.45
N ASN A 24 7.95 -4.54 25.65
CA ASN A 24 8.35 -5.92 25.51
C ASN A 24 7.46 -6.68 24.49
N ILE A 25 7.68 -7.97 24.35
CA ILE A 25 6.93 -8.79 23.38
C ILE A 25 5.44 -8.90 23.72
N ASP A 26 5.08 -8.92 24.99
CA ASP A 26 3.67 -9.05 25.42
C ASP A 26 2.92 -7.75 25.05
N ASP A 27 3.55 -6.60 25.15
CA ASP A 27 2.99 -5.31 24.72
C ASP A 27 2.78 -5.29 23.20
N ALA A 28 3.73 -5.83 22.44
CA ALA A 28 3.61 -5.94 21.00
C ALA A 28 2.47 -6.89 20.60
N GLU A 29 2.32 -8.02 21.27
CA GLU A 29 1.21 -8.97 21.05
C GLU A 29 -0.14 -8.32 21.40
N ALA A 30 -0.23 -7.59 22.49
CA ALA A 30 -1.43 -6.86 22.87
C ALA A 30 -1.80 -5.80 21.81
N ALA A 31 -0.84 -5.05 21.30
CA ALA A 31 -1.04 -4.07 20.23
C ALA A 31 -1.52 -4.74 18.93
N VAL A 32 -0.91 -5.86 18.53
CA VAL A 32 -1.35 -6.65 17.37
C VAL A 32 -2.80 -7.12 17.54
N ASN A 33 -3.16 -7.62 18.72
CA ASN A 33 -4.53 -8.07 18.99
C ASN A 33 -5.53 -6.93 18.87
N GLN A 34 -5.21 -5.72 19.35
CA GLN A 34 -6.05 -4.53 19.18
C GLN A 34 -6.22 -4.14 17.70
N LEU A 35 -5.15 -4.20 16.92
CA LEU A 35 -5.22 -3.92 15.47
C LEU A 35 -6.07 -4.97 14.74
N MET A 36 -5.94 -6.24 15.11
CA MET A 36 -6.69 -7.34 14.50
C MET A 36 -8.17 -7.35 14.89
N GLU A 37 -8.55 -6.74 16.01
CA GLU A 37 -9.95 -6.56 16.42
C GLU A 37 -10.72 -5.68 15.42
N VAL A 38 -10.07 -4.69 14.82
CA VAL A 38 -10.67 -3.80 13.80
C VAL A 38 -11.17 -4.57 12.57
N VAL A 39 -10.60 -5.73 12.31
CA VAL A 39 -10.91 -6.58 11.15
C VAL A 39 -11.42 -7.97 11.53
N CYS A 40 -11.87 -8.15 12.77
CA CYS A 40 -12.28 -9.46 13.29
C CYS A 40 -13.45 -10.09 12.52
N ASP A 41 -14.36 -9.27 11.98
CA ASP A 41 -15.53 -9.71 11.22
C ASP A 41 -15.25 -10.01 9.74
N PHE A 42 -14.04 -9.72 9.24
CA PHE A 42 -13.72 -10.05 7.87
C PHE A 42 -13.38 -11.53 7.71
N PRO A 43 -13.95 -12.19 6.67
CA PRO A 43 -13.80 -13.63 6.46
C PRO A 43 -12.44 -13.97 5.81
N PHE A 44 -11.38 -13.84 6.58
CA PHE A 44 -10.08 -14.32 6.12
C PHE A 44 -10.10 -15.84 5.97
N GLU A 45 -9.64 -16.34 4.85
CA GLU A 45 -9.64 -17.76 4.54
C GLU A 45 -8.67 -18.55 5.44
N THR A 46 -7.51 -17.95 5.74
CA THR A 46 -6.47 -18.58 6.57
C THR A 46 -5.82 -17.58 7.53
N PRO A 47 -5.14 -18.05 8.59
CA PRO A 47 -4.34 -17.18 9.47
C PRO A 47 -3.25 -16.39 8.75
N GLU A 48 -2.68 -16.95 7.68
CA GLU A 48 -1.65 -16.29 6.86
C GLU A 48 -2.21 -15.06 6.15
N HIS A 49 -3.47 -15.11 5.70
CA HIS A 49 -4.13 -13.94 5.10
C HIS A 49 -4.35 -12.82 6.12
N ARG A 50 -4.65 -13.16 7.39
CA ARG A 50 -4.68 -12.17 8.48
C ARG A 50 -3.31 -11.54 8.71
N SER A 51 -2.27 -12.36 8.73
CA SER A 51 -0.88 -11.90 8.88
C SER A 51 -0.45 -11.03 7.70
N ALA A 52 -0.87 -11.36 6.48
CA ALA A 52 -0.61 -10.55 5.28
C ALA A 52 -1.31 -9.18 5.35
N TRP A 53 -2.53 -9.09 5.88
CA TRP A 53 -3.20 -7.81 6.11
C TRP A 53 -2.44 -6.96 7.13
N LEU A 54 -1.99 -7.55 8.24
CA LEU A 54 -1.17 -6.85 9.24
C LEU A 54 0.15 -6.39 8.63
N ALA A 55 0.82 -7.21 7.82
CA ALA A 55 2.02 -6.82 7.10
C ALA A 55 1.75 -5.62 6.16
N GLY A 56 0.60 -5.63 5.46
CA GLY A 56 0.15 -4.51 4.64
C GLY A 56 -0.04 -3.22 5.44
N LEU A 57 -0.54 -3.32 6.67
CA LEU A 57 -0.70 -2.17 7.57
C LEU A 57 0.66 -1.66 8.08
N LEU A 58 1.57 -2.55 8.46
CA LEU A 58 2.86 -2.16 9.02
C LEU A 58 3.85 -1.66 7.97
N THR A 59 3.78 -2.14 6.73
CA THR A 59 4.72 -1.79 5.66
C THR A 59 4.82 -0.28 5.39
N PRO A 60 3.72 0.48 5.21
CA PRO A 60 3.82 1.92 4.99
C PRO A 60 4.31 2.70 6.22
N LEU A 61 4.10 2.18 7.43
CA LEU A 61 4.64 2.75 8.67
C LEU A 61 6.16 2.53 8.75
N ALA A 62 6.61 1.33 8.41
CA ALA A 62 8.03 0.96 8.41
C ALA A 62 8.78 1.42 7.14
N ARG A 63 8.14 2.13 6.21
CA ARG A 63 8.70 2.43 4.87
C ARG A 63 10.09 3.07 4.90
N PHE A 64 10.38 3.85 5.91
CA PHE A 64 11.67 4.52 6.08
C PHE A 64 12.71 3.67 6.85
N ALA A 65 12.33 2.52 7.36
CA ALA A 65 13.21 1.61 8.08
C ALA A 65 13.92 0.60 7.16
N PHE A 66 13.50 0.48 5.90
CA PHE A 66 14.13 -0.43 4.94
C PHE A 66 14.37 0.25 3.60
N THR A 67 15.35 -0.28 2.86
CA THR A 67 15.66 0.11 1.48
C THR A 67 15.05 -0.89 0.51
N GLY A 68 14.75 -0.46 -0.70
CA GLY A 68 14.15 -1.31 -1.72
C GLY A 68 12.64 -1.07 -1.92
N PRO A 69 12.03 -1.72 -2.89
CA PRO A 69 10.59 -1.64 -3.14
C PRO A 69 9.80 -2.38 -2.06
N SER A 70 8.51 -2.02 -1.90
CA SER A 70 7.56 -2.77 -1.09
C SER A 70 6.77 -3.75 -1.95
N PRO A 71 6.31 -4.88 -1.39
CA PRO A 71 5.42 -5.77 -2.11
C PRO A 71 4.08 -5.09 -2.40
N LEU A 72 3.34 -5.62 -3.36
CA LEU A 72 1.94 -5.31 -3.57
C LEU A 72 1.07 -6.26 -2.74
N PHE A 73 0.11 -5.70 -2.01
CA PHE A 73 -0.86 -6.45 -1.20
C PHE A 73 -2.16 -6.60 -1.99
N LEU A 74 -2.44 -7.81 -2.45
CA LEU A 74 -3.67 -8.13 -3.18
C LEU A 74 -4.73 -8.69 -2.20
N ILE A 75 -5.89 -8.04 -2.18
CA ILE A 75 -7.08 -8.51 -1.46
C ILE A 75 -8.07 -9.05 -2.49
N ASP A 76 -8.08 -10.35 -2.64
CA ASP A 76 -8.94 -11.05 -3.60
C ASP A 76 -10.09 -11.77 -2.90
N ALA A 77 -11.20 -11.97 -3.60
CA ALA A 77 -12.28 -12.81 -3.16
C ALA A 77 -13.06 -13.36 -4.37
N ASN A 78 -13.72 -14.48 -4.16
CA ASN A 78 -14.57 -15.11 -5.16
C ASN A 78 -15.96 -14.43 -5.31
N THR A 79 -16.31 -13.49 -4.39
CA THR A 79 -17.65 -12.89 -4.33
C THR A 79 -17.56 -11.38 -4.39
N ARG A 80 -18.44 -10.77 -5.20
CA ARG A 80 -18.64 -9.31 -5.20
C ARG A 80 -19.31 -8.88 -3.89
N GLY A 81 -18.98 -7.67 -3.41
CA GLY A 81 -19.56 -7.16 -2.17
C GLY A 81 -18.99 -7.75 -0.89
N ALA A 82 -17.90 -8.53 -0.95
CA ALA A 82 -17.23 -9.13 0.22
C ALA A 82 -16.46 -8.14 1.13
N GLY A 83 -16.58 -6.83 0.89
CA GLY A 83 -15.92 -5.82 1.72
C GLY A 83 -14.43 -5.57 1.44
N LYS A 84 -13.88 -6.08 0.33
CA LYS A 84 -12.44 -5.95 -0.01
C LYS A 84 -11.94 -4.51 0.01
N GLY A 85 -12.66 -3.60 -0.66
CA GLY A 85 -12.31 -2.18 -0.67
C GLY A 85 -12.35 -1.56 0.73
N LEU A 86 -13.32 -1.96 1.57
CA LEU A 86 -13.38 -1.53 2.97
C LEU A 86 -12.17 -2.06 3.75
N LEU A 87 -11.82 -3.34 3.60
CA LEU A 87 -10.67 -3.95 4.25
C LEU A 87 -9.35 -3.26 3.85
N ALA A 88 -9.18 -2.92 2.57
CA ALA A 88 -8.03 -2.13 2.11
C ALA A 88 -8.04 -0.72 2.71
N GLN A 89 -9.16 -0.02 2.67
CA GLN A 89 -9.28 1.36 3.15
C GLN A 89 -9.18 1.48 4.68
N THR A 90 -9.42 0.41 5.42
CA THR A 90 -9.15 0.37 6.87
C THR A 90 -7.67 0.64 7.13
N ILE A 91 -6.76 0.06 6.33
CA ILE A 91 -5.33 0.35 6.40
C ILE A 91 -5.07 1.84 6.13
N GLY A 92 -5.66 2.40 5.07
CA GLY A 92 -5.53 3.83 4.76
C GLY A 92 -5.95 4.74 5.91
N ARG A 93 -7.10 4.44 6.52
CA ARG A 93 -7.62 5.22 7.66
C ARG A 93 -6.73 5.13 8.89
N ILE A 94 -6.17 3.95 9.19
CA ILE A 94 -5.24 3.77 10.33
C ILE A 94 -3.92 4.52 10.08
N VAL A 95 -3.34 4.38 8.88
CA VAL A 95 -2.00 4.90 8.58
C VAL A 95 -1.99 6.38 8.20
N LEU A 96 -3.00 6.84 7.43
CA LEU A 96 -3.06 8.19 6.87
C LEU A 96 -4.07 9.10 7.58
N GLY A 97 -4.94 8.55 8.46
CA GLY A 97 -6.10 9.26 9.02
C GLY A 97 -7.20 9.56 7.98
N ARG A 98 -7.09 9.03 6.77
CA ARG A 98 -8.03 9.19 5.65
C ARG A 98 -7.96 7.97 4.72
N GLU A 99 -8.85 7.90 3.77
CA GLU A 99 -8.77 6.88 2.72
C GLU A 99 -7.51 7.07 1.88
N MET A 100 -6.90 5.95 1.49
CA MET A 100 -5.78 6.01 0.56
C MET A 100 -6.27 6.37 -0.85
N PRO A 101 -5.44 7.03 -1.66
CA PRO A 101 -5.76 7.32 -3.05
C PRO A 101 -6.12 6.05 -3.83
N VAL A 102 -7.15 6.15 -4.66
CA VAL A 102 -7.62 5.05 -5.50
C VAL A 102 -7.32 5.36 -6.96
N SER A 103 -6.83 4.37 -7.69
CA SER A 103 -6.64 4.44 -9.13
C SER A 103 -7.22 3.20 -9.80
N SER A 104 -7.69 3.34 -11.03
CA SER A 104 -8.03 2.19 -11.84
C SER A 104 -6.77 1.56 -12.42
N TYR A 105 -6.73 0.24 -12.48
CA TYR A 105 -5.69 -0.47 -13.21
C TYR A 105 -5.82 -0.24 -14.73
N ALA A 106 -4.71 -0.15 -15.43
CA ALA A 106 -4.68 -0.08 -16.89
C ALA A 106 -3.97 -1.33 -17.44
N HIS A 107 -4.68 -2.10 -18.27
CA HIS A 107 -4.12 -3.31 -18.89
C HIS A 107 -3.02 -2.99 -19.90
N GLU A 108 -3.18 -1.89 -20.63
CA GLU A 108 -2.18 -1.40 -21.57
C GLU A 108 -0.96 -0.84 -20.81
N SER A 109 0.22 -1.42 -21.09
CA SER A 109 1.47 -1.04 -20.39
C SER A 109 1.80 0.44 -20.52
N GLU A 110 1.54 1.05 -21.68
CA GLU A 110 1.75 2.49 -21.90
C GLU A 110 0.84 3.36 -21.04
N GLU A 111 -0.44 3.02 -20.91
CA GLU A 111 -1.37 3.75 -20.05
C GLU A 111 -1.04 3.53 -18.57
N MET A 112 -0.61 2.32 -18.20
CA MET A 112 -0.15 2.03 -16.85
C MET A 112 1.11 2.83 -16.51
N ARG A 113 2.06 2.95 -17.44
CA ARG A 113 3.26 3.77 -17.32
C ARG A 113 2.92 5.24 -17.01
N LYS A 114 1.95 5.81 -17.73
CA LYS A 114 1.48 7.19 -17.50
C LYS A 114 0.86 7.36 -16.11
N LYS A 115 0.07 6.40 -15.66
CA LYS A 115 -0.52 6.41 -14.31
C LYS A 115 0.57 6.36 -13.23
N ILE A 116 1.56 5.46 -13.36
CA ILE A 116 2.67 5.36 -12.42
C ILE A 116 3.47 6.66 -12.39
N THR A 117 3.69 7.29 -13.54
CA THR A 117 4.34 8.60 -13.61
C THR A 117 3.56 9.67 -12.84
N ALA A 118 2.24 9.69 -12.96
CA ALA A 118 1.39 10.62 -12.20
C ALA A 118 1.45 10.34 -10.69
N ILE A 119 1.44 9.07 -10.27
CA ILE A 119 1.59 8.64 -8.87
C ILE A 119 2.95 9.10 -8.31
N ALA A 120 4.03 8.92 -9.07
CA ALA A 120 5.37 9.36 -8.67
C ALA A 120 5.45 10.89 -8.50
N ILE A 121 4.80 11.65 -9.41
CA ILE A 121 4.71 13.12 -9.32
C ILE A 121 3.90 13.55 -8.10
N ALA A 122 2.78 12.88 -7.81
CA ALA A 122 1.96 13.16 -6.63
C ALA A 122 2.68 12.85 -5.31
N GLY A 123 3.68 11.95 -5.33
CA GLY A 123 4.40 11.52 -4.13
C GLY A 123 3.54 10.69 -3.19
N ASP A 124 2.55 9.98 -3.71
CA ASP A 124 1.66 9.15 -2.91
C ASP A 124 2.43 8.07 -2.17
N ARG A 125 2.17 7.95 -0.86
CA ARG A 125 2.80 6.95 0.00
C ARG A 125 2.09 5.60 0.01
N MET A 126 0.84 5.59 -0.40
CA MET A 126 -0.03 4.42 -0.51
C MET A 126 -0.93 4.61 -1.70
N LEU A 127 -1.26 3.53 -2.39
CA LEU A 127 -2.19 3.53 -3.51
C LEU A 127 -2.98 2.24 -3.57
N LEU A 128 -4.26 2.35 -3.88
CA LEU A 128 -5.16 1.24 -4.12
C LEU A 128 -5.56 1.15 -5.60
N PHE A 129 -5.24 0.05 -6.26
CA PHE A 129 -5.91 -0.35 -7.50
C PHE A 129 -7.19 -1.09 -7.14
N ASP A 130 -8.32 -0.44 -7.29
CA ASP A 130 -9.59 -1.00 -6.87
C ASP A 130 -10.33 -1.71 -8.01
N ASN A 131 -10.98 -2.81 -7.65
CA ASN A 131 -11.86 -3.58 -8.51
C ASN A 131 -11.19 -4.12 -9.77
N LEU A 132 -10.06 -4.83 -9.59
CA LEU A 132 -9.40 -5.54 -10.67
C LEU A 132 -10.31 -6.62 -11.26
N ASP A 133 -10.29 -6.75 -12.58
CA ASP A 133 -10.91 -7.83 -13.31
C ASP A 133 -9.92 -8.47 -14.31
N GLY A 134 -10.00 -9.79 -14.46
CA GLY A 134 -9.16 -10.53 -15.39
C GLY A 134 -7.68 -10.60 -15.02
N ALA A 135 -6.82 -10.48 -16.03
CA ALA A 135 -5.37 -10.58 -15.86
C ALA A 135 -4.79 -9.31 -15.22
N PHE A 136 -3.99 -9.48 -14.19
CA PHE A 136 -3.31 -8.41 -13.46
C PHE A 136 -1.80 -8.55 -13.55
N GLY A 137 -1.15 -7.54 -14.05
CA GLY A 137 0.29 -7.46 -14.28
C GLY A 137 0.60 -7.00 -15.70
N ASN A 138 1.62 -6.18 -15.85
CA ASN A 138 2.22 -5.78 -17.11
C ASN A 138 3.60 -5.18 -16.86
N ASP A 139 4.41 -5.01 -17.91
CA ASP A 139 5.80 -4.54 -17.83
C ASP A 139 5.97 -3.25 -17.04
N ALA A 140 5.02 -2.30 -17.16
CA ALA A 140 5.10 -1.03 -16.44
C ALA A 140 4.89 -1.21 -14.94
N LEU A 141 3.93 -2.04 -14.55
CA LEU A 141 3.68 -2.36 -13.14
C LEU A 141 4.83 -3.17 -12.56
N ASP A 142 5.34 -4.19 -13.28
CA ASP A 142 6.45 -5.03 -12.82
C ASP A 142 7.70 -4.20 -12.57
N ARG A 143 8.00 -3.25 -13.47
CA ARG A 143 9.07 -2.27 -13.28
C ARG A 143 8.83 -1.40 -12.04
N ALA A 144 7.60 -0.95 -11.79
CA ALA A 144 7.28 -0.13 -10.64
C ALA A 144 7.40 -0.89 -9.32
N LEU A 145 6.99 -2.16 -9.30
CA LEU A 145 7.07 -3.03 -8.10
C LEU A 145 8.50 -3.44 -7.75
N THR A 146 9.43 -3.34 -8.69
CA THR A 146 10.83 -3.74 -8.50
C THR A 146 11.81 -2.57 -8.38
N SER A 147 11.32 -1.32 -8.42
CA SER A 147 12.15 -0.12 -8.39
C SER A 147 11.74 0.85 -7.29
N THR A 148 12.71 1.58 -6.74
CA THR A 148 12.48 2.69 -5.80
C THR A 148 12.58 4.06 -6.48
N ARG A 149 12.89 4.09 -7.77
CA ARG A 149 12.98 5.31 -8.57
C ARG A 149 12.24 5.12 -9.88
N TRP A 150 11.51 6.13 -10.29
CA TRP A 150 10.79 6.15 -11.55
C TRP A 150 11.37 7.21 -12.48
N LYS A 151 11.94 6.75 -13.58
CA LYS A 151 12.42 7.62 -14.64
C LYS A 151 11.49 7.52 -15.84
N ASP A 152 10.94 8.65 -16.23
CA ASP A 152 10.02 8.70 -17.36
C ASP A 152 10.00 10.10 -18.01
N ARG A 153 9.37 10.19 -19.19
CA ARG A 153 9.17 11.45 -19.89
C ARG A 153 7.85 12.10 -19.45
N LEU A 154 7.90 13.41 -19.16
CA LEU A 154 6.68 14.17 -18.86
C LEU A 154 5.76 14.23 -20.08
N LEU A 155 4.48 13.93 -19.86
CA LEU A 155 3.46 13.99 -20.90
C LEU A 155 3.38 15.41 -21.47
N GLY A 156 3.47 15.53 -22.80
CA GLY A 156 3.39 16.82 -23.48
C GLY A 156 4.65 17.68 -23.41
N LYS A 157 5.75 17.17 -22.81
CA LYS A 157 7.06 17.84 -22.76
C LYS A 157 8.17 16.91 -23.24
N SER A 158 9.23 17.49 -23.81
CA SER A 158 10.46 16.76 -24.17
C SER A 158 11.43 16.66 -22.99
N GLU A 159 10.91 16.56 -21.77
CA GLU A 159 11.67 16.57 -20.53
C GLU A 159 11.56 15.22 -19.83
N GLU A 160 12.69 14.65 -19.44
CA GLU A 160 12.74 13.45 -18.59
C GLU A 160 12.73 13.85 -17.11
N ILE A 161 12.01 13.10 -16.31
CA ILE A 161 12.01 13.24 -14.86
C ILE A 161 12.49 11.93 -14.23
N GLU A 162 13.13 12.03 -13.09
CA GLU A 162 13.46 10.90 -12.23
C GLU A 162 13.02 11.23 -10.81
N LEU A 163 12.05 10.46 -10.31
CA LEU A 163 11.39 10.69 -9.03
C LEU A 163 11.53 9.48 -8.13
N PRO A 164 11.51 9.66 -6.81
CA PRO A 164 11.30 8.55 -5.88
C PRO A 164 9.96 7.87 -6.18
N LEU A 165 9.96 6.53 -6.15
CA LEU A 165 8.76 5.72 -6.27
C LEU A 165 8.72 4.77 -5.08
N ILE A 166 8.06 5.20 -4.02
CA ILE A 166 8.08 4.52 -2.73
C ILE A 166 6.69 4.21 -2.15
N PRO A 167 5.62 4.15 -2.95
CA PRO A 167 4.32 3.79 -2.38
C PRO A 167 4.30 2.34 -1.90
N THR A 168 3.46 2.08 -0.91
CA THR A 168 2.97 0.74 -0.64
C THR A 168 1.75 0.52 -1.52
N TRP A 169 1.78 -0.55 -2.30
CA TRP A 169 0.78 -0.86 -3.31
C TRP A 169 -0.27 -1.81 -2.77
N PHE A 170 -1.52 -1.49 -3.01
CA PHE A 170 -2.65 -2.33 -2.69
C PHE A 170 -3.49 -2.57 -3.94
N ALA A 171 -4.15 -3.72 -3.99
CA ALA A 171 -5.09 -4.03 -5.04
C ALA A 171 -6.27 -4.83 -4.49
N THR A 172 -7.46 -4.61 -5.06
CA THR A 172 -8.64 -5.45 -4.78
C THR A 172 -9.18 -6.04 -6.07
N GLY A 173 -9.68 -7.25 -6.01
CA GLY A 173 -10.25 -7.89 -7.19
C GLY A 173 -11.17 -9.06 -6.90
N ASN A 174 -11.65 -9.71 -7.98
CA ASN A 174 -12.47 -10.92 -7.89
C ASN A 174 -11.87 -11.99 -8.79
N ASN A 175 -11.34 -13.05 -8.17
CA ASN A 175 -10.66 -14.14 -8.88
C ASN A 175 -9.55 -13.61 -9.82
N VAL A 176 -8.68 -12.77 -9.28
CA VAL A 176 -7.64 -12.11 -10.04
C VAL A 176 -6.60 -13.12 -10.52
N GLN A 177 -6.29 -13.08 -11.80
CA GLN A 177 -5.22 -13.88 -12.38
C GLN A 177 -3.95 -13.05 -12.46
N VAL A 178 -3.01 -13.32 -11.57
CA VAL A 178 -1.74 -12.58 -11.54
C VAL A 178 -0.81 -13.11 -12.63
N ALA A 179 -0.26 -12.22 -13.45
CA ALA A 179 0.73 -12.58 -14.46
C ALA A 179 2.02 -13.09 -13.79
N ALA A 180 2.69 -14.07 -14.44
CA ALA A 180 3.84 -14.78 -13.84
C ALA A 180 4.98 -13.84 -13.41
N ASP A 181 5.23 -12.77 -14.14
CA ASP A 181 6.30 -11.81 -13.82
C ASP A 181 5.94 -10.88 -12.66
N THR A 182 4.67 -10.59 -12.43
CA THR A 182 4.17 -9.75 -11.33
C THR A 182 4.25 -10.45 -9.96
N THR A 183 4.51 -11.75 -9.93
CA THR A 183 4.63 -12.55 -8.69
C THR A 183 6.04 -12.56 -8.07
N ARG A 184 6.96 -11.76 -8.59
CA ARG A 184 8.36 -11.72 -8.11
C ARG A 184 8.55 -10.89 -6.86
#